data_43b80c6f24245990cdf85e13dc4ebdd7
#
_entry.id   43b80c6f24245990cdf85e13dc4ebdd7
#
_cell.length_a   1.000
_cell.length_b   1.000
_cell.length_c   1.000
_cell.angle_alpha   90.00
_cell.angle_beta   90.00
_cell.angle_gamma   90.00
#
_symmetry.space_group_name_H-M   'P 1'
#
loop_
_entity.id
_entity.type
_entity.pdbx_description
1 polymer ?
#
loop_
_entity_poly.entity_id
_entity_poly.type
_entity_poly.pdbx_seq_one_letter_code
_entity_poly.pdbx_strand_id
1 'polypeptide(L)'
;MNRWKGNAVTQITLDEDFIVPDTLEDMEQVILEQAHIQGENVKTQEEKITVKGKLEFQVLYRKENGGLETLGGNIPFEETVNVPGLAEGDHTGLNWILEDMKTDMINSRKLGVKAVITVEIHTEGETSQMAASDLKETGTAGSFSSQTEEMPPEVKMGSISPVILALPVSYTHLRAHE
;
A
#
# COMPACT_ATOMS: atom_id res chain seq x y z
N MET A 1 -9.77 6.51 -21.31
CA MET A 1 -10.28 7.35 -20.20
C MET A 1 -10.37 6.47 -18.96
N ASN A 2 -9.54 6.69 -17.96
CA ASN A 2 -9.57 5.89 -16.73
C ASN A 2 -10.86 6.19 -15.98
N ARG A 3 -11.63 5.18 -15.70
CA ARG A 3 -12.86 5.29 -14.90
C ARG A 3 -12.63 4.62 -13.55
N TRP A 4 -12.93 5.36 -12.51
CA TRP A 4 -12.97 4.85 -11.16
C TRP A 4 -14.00 3.72 -11.05
N LYS A 5 -13.59 2.53 -10.61
CA LYS A 5 -14.46 1.36 -10.52
C LYS A 5 -14.94 1.08 -9.11
N GLY A 6 -14.13 1.35 -8.09
CA GLY A 6 -14.55 1.14 -6.71
C GLY A 6 -13.42 1.27 -5.69
N ASN A 7 -13.84 1.31 -4.43
CA ASN A 7 -12.97 1.24 -3.26
C ASN A 7 -13.37 0.05 -2.40
N ALA A 8 -12.39 -0.59 -1.81
CA ALA A 8 -12.59 -1.54 -0.74
C ALA A 8 -11.66 -1.18 0.42
N VAL A 9 -12.11 -1.47 1.62
CA VAL A 9 -11.32 -1.28 2.84
C VAL A 9 -11.37 -2.58 3.63
N THR A 10 -10.22 -3.05 4.07
CA THR A 10 -10.12 -4.21 4.96
C THR A 10 -9.22 -3.90 6.15
N GLN A 11 -9.45 -4.60 7.26
CA GLN A 11 -8.67 -4.48 8.47
C GLN A 11 -8.02 -5.82 8.79
N ILE A 12 -6.72 -5.80 9.07
CA ILE A 12 -5.92 -6.97 9.41
C ILE A 12 -5.46 -6.80 10.86
N THR A 13 -5.74 -7.80 11.69
CA THR A 13 -5.27 -7.85 13.06
C THR A 13 -4.12 -8.85 13.17
N LEU A 14 -2.98 -8.41 13.70
CA LEU A 14 -1.81 -9.23 13.97
C LEU A 14 -1.63 -9.41 15.47
N ASP A 15 -1.29 -10.63 15.88
CA ASP A 15 -1.03 -10.98 17.28
C ASP A 15 0.01 -12.11 17.32
N GLU A 16 1.26 -11.77 17.65
CA GLU A 16 2.39 -12.69 17.63
C GLU A 16 3.28 -12.50 18.85
N ASP A 17 3.85 -13.60 19.32
CA ASP A 17 4.81 -13.62 20.41
C ASP A 17 6.24 -13.77 19.87
N PHE A 18 7.15 -13.01 20.43
CA PHE A 18 8.59 -13.04 20.10
C PHE A 18 9.41 -13.41 21.31
N ILE A 19 10.34 -14.34 21.12
CA ILE A 19 11.30 -14.71 22.14
C ILE A 19 12.55 -13.88 21.98
N VAL A 20 13.04 -13.31 23.08
CA VAL A 20 14.32 -12.62 23.11
C VAL A 20 15.43 -13.62 22.80
N PRO A 21 16.23 -13.42 21.73
CA PRO A 21 17.33 -14.33 21.40
C PRO A 21 18.32 -14.46 22.55
N ASP A 22 18.97 -15.62 22.68
CA ASP A 22 19.96 -15.88 23.73
C ASP A 22 21.19 -14.95 23.68
N THR A 23 21.40 -14.29 22.54
CA THR A 23 22.44 -13.27 22.35
C THR A 23 22.10 -11.92 22.99
N LEU A 24 20.84 -11.70 23.35
CA LEU A 24 20.34 -10.50 23.99
C LEU A 24 20.05 -10.78 25.46
N GLU A 25 20.17 -9.74 26.28
CA GLU A 25 19.88 -9.82 27.70
C GLU A 25 18.40 -9.70 28.02
N ASP A 26 18.02 -10.11 29.19
CA ASP A 26 16.65 -10.11 29.67
C ASP A 26 16.07 -8.70 29.73
N MET A 27 14.82 -8.58 29.33
CA MET A 27 14.06 -7.32 29.36
C MET A 27 13.56 -7.02 30.76
N GLU A 28 13.73 -5.78 31.21
CA GLU A 28 13.10 -5.25 32.43
C GLU A 28 11.86 -4.40 32.05
N GLN A 29 12.00 -3.55 31.04
CA GLN A 29 10.95 -2.62 30.64
C GLN A 29 11.09 -2.21 29.18
N VAL A 30 9.98 -2.21 28.44
CA VAL A 30 9.91 -1.60 27.12
C VAL A 30 9.86 -0.08 27.27
N ILE A 31 10.77 0.62 26.57
CA ILE A 31 10.89 2.08 26.61
C ILE A 31 10.24 2.72 25.39
N LEU A 32 10.48 2.13 24.21
CA LEU A 32 10.00 2.66 22.93
C LEU A 32 9.64 1.51 22.00
N GLU A 33 8.54 1.66 21.29
CA GLU A 33 8.12 0.76 20.24
C GLU A 33 7.92 1.52 18.92
N GLN A 34 8.33 0.90 17.83
CA GLN A 34 8.24 1.47 16.49
C GLN A 34 7.91 0.36 15.51
N ALA A 35 7.04 0.64 14.54
CA ALA A 35 6.76 -0.29 13.48
C ALA A 35 6.43 0.42 12.16
N HIS A 36 6.62 -0.31 11.06
CA HIS A 36 6.20 0.10 9.74
C HIS A 36 5.69 -1.09 8.93
N ILE A 37 4.84 -0.80 7.97
CA ILE A 37 4.26 -1.82 7.08
C ILE A 37 5.08 -1.82 5.79
N GLN A 38 5.49 -3.01 5.37
CA GLN A 38 6.10 -3.24 4.08
C GLN A 38 5.18 -4.13 3.23
N GLY A 39 4.60 -3.55 2.16
CA GLY A 39 3.88 -4.32 1.15
C GLY A 39 4.87 -5.10 0.28
N GLU A 40 4.61 -6.38 0.04
CA GLU A 40 5.49 -7.25 -0.74
C GLU A 40 4.90 -7.60 -2.09
N ASN A 41 3.62 -7.96 -2.14
CA ASN A 41 2.95 -8.42 -3.36
C ASN A 41 1.46 -8.08 -3.35
N VAL A 42 0.94 -7.79 -4.54
CA VAL A 42 -0.48 -7.58 -4.79
C VAL A 42 -0.86 -8.44 -6.01
N LYS A 43 -1.80 -9.34 -5.81
CA LYS A 43 -2.33 -10.18 -6.87
C LYS A 43 -3.78 -9.81 -7.14
N THR A 44 -4.04 -9.27 -8.32
CA THR A 44 -5.37 -8.95 -8.81
C THR A 44 -5.95 -10.15 -9.55
N GLN A 45 -7.16 -10.53 -9.21
CA GLN A 45 -7.96 -11.57 -9.85
C GLN A 45 -9.36 -11.01 -10.10
N GLU A 46 -10.19 -11.72 -10.85
CA GLU A 46 -11.57 -11.33 -11.04
C GLU A 46 -12.31 -11.24 -9.68
N GLU A 47 -12.82 -10.04 -9.37
CA GLU A 47 -13.55 -9.69 -8.14
C GLU A 47 -12.78 -9.89 -6.82
N LYS A 48 -11.46 -10.14 -6.87
CA LYS A 48 -10.63 -10.38 -5.68
C LYS A 48 -9.26 -9.76 -5.80
N ILE A 49 -8.75 -9.27 -4.68
CA ILE A 49 -7.36 -8.84 -4.51
C ILE A 49 -6.76 -9.57 -3.34
N THR A 50 -5.61 -10.21 -3.57
CA THR A 50 -4.79 -10.76 -2.49
C THR A 50 -3.61 -9.85 -2.26
N VAL A 51 -3.47 -9.36 -1.04
CA VAL A 51 -2.38 -8.48 -0.61
C VAL A 51 -1.49 -9.25 0.36
N LYS A 52 -0.18 -9.15 0.16
CA LYS A 52 0.85 -9.70 1.03
C LYS A 52 1.78 -8.61 1.50
N GLY A 53 2.19 -8.71 2.74
CA GLY A 53 3.15 -7.82 3.32
C GLY A 53 3.67 -8.32 4.65
N LYS A 54 4.41 -7.49 5.32
CA LYS A 54 4.91 -7.73 6.67
C LYS A 54 4.87 -6.44 7.49
N LEU A 55 4.62 -6.59 8.77
CA LEU A 55 4.86 -5.56 9.76
C LEU A 55 6.28 -5.75 10.29
N GLU A 56 7.16 -4.79 10.06
CA GLU A 56 8.48 -4.74 10.68
C GLU A 56 8.39 -3.87 11.93
N PHE A 57 8.84 -4.40 13.05
CA PHE A 57 8.84 -3.67 14.31
C PHE A 57 10.23 -3.66 14.95
N GLN A 58 10.45 -2.67 15.79
CA GLN A 58 11.61 -2.55 16.63
C GLN A 58 11.20 -2.01 18.00
N VAL A 59 11.74 -2.61 19.04
CA VAL A 59 11.48 -2.26 20.43
C VAL A 59 12.80 -1.92 21.09
N LEU A 60 12.86 -0.76 21.74
CA LEU A 60 13.94 -0.38 22.64
C LEU A 60 13.51 -0.75 24.07
N TYR A 61 14.31 -1.52 24.76
CA TYR A 61 14.02 -1.93 26.13
C TYR A 61 15.22 -1.70 27.08
N ARG A 62 14.90 -1.55 28.35
CA ARG A 62 15.90 -1.54 29.42
C ARG A 62 16.16 -2.98 29.85
N LYS A 63 17.44 -3.31 29.97
CA LYS A 63 17.91 -4.62 30.43
C LYS A 63 17.83 -4.73 31.96
N GLU A 64 17.62 -5.93 32.48
CA GLU A 64 17.62 -6.16 33.94
C GLU A 64 18.93 -5.77 34.60
N ASN A 65 20.06 -5.93 33.93
CA ASN A 65 21.38 -5.57 34.44
C ASN A 65 21.79 -4.11 34.18
N GLY A 66 20.87 -3.30 33.66
CA GLY A 66 21.08 -1.91 33.25
C GLY A 66 21.51 -1.77 31.77
N GLY A 67 21.34 -0.56 31.27
CA GLY A 67 21.57 -0.22 29.85
C GLY A 67 20.37 -0.52 28.97
N LEU A 68 20.50 -0.14 27.70
CA LEU A 68 19.46 -0.26 26.69
C LEU A 68 19.85 -1.29 25.64
N GLU A 69 18.84 -1.96 25.08
CA GLU A 69 18.97 -2.97 24.03
C GLU A 69 17.80 -2.86 23.07
N THR A 70 17.97 -3.33 21.85
CA THR A 70 16.90 -3.35 20.83
C THR A 70 16.56 -4.78 20.43
N LEU A 71 15.25 -5.04 20.32
CA LEU A 71 14.69 -6.25 19.73
C LEU A 71 13.89 -5.88 18.51
N GLY A 72 14.20 -6.49 17.38
CA GLY A 72 13.45 -6.32 16.13
C GLY A 72 12.88 -7.64 15.64
N GLY A 73 11.81 -7.53 14.85
CA GLY A 73 11.17 -8.67 14.22
C GLY A 73 10.24 -8.25 13.11
N ASN A 74 9.65 -9.24 12.45
CA ASN A 74 8.64 -9.01 11.45
C ASN A 74 7.50 -10.02 11.59
N ILE A 75 6.30 -9.58 11.23
CA ILE A 75 5.09 -10.38 11.23
C ILE A 75 4.55 -10.39 9.80
N PRO A 76 4.67 -11.48 9.04
CA PRO A 76 4.11 -11.58 7.71
C PRO A 76 2.59 -11.69 7.79
N PHE A 77 1.91 -11.12 6.80
CA PHE A 77 0.46 -11.24 6.66
C PHE A 77 0.06 -11.38 5.20
N GLU A 78 -1.08 -12.01 4.99
CA GLU A 78 -1.73 -12.16 3.70
C GLU A 78 -3.23 -12.01 3.90
N GLU A 79 -3.88 -11.20 3.06
CA GLU A 79 -5.33 -10.98 3.11
C GLU A 79 -5.91 -10.99 1.71
N THR A 80 -7.09 -11.60 1.57
CA THR A 80 -7.85 -11.58 0.30
C THR A 80 -9.13 -10.78 0.50
N VAL A 81 -9.30 -9.77 -0.34
CA VAL A 81 -10.42 -8.83 -0.29
C VAL A 81 -11.28 -8.99 -1.52
N ASN A 82 -12.60 -9.10 -1.35
CA ASN A 82 -13.54 -9.07 -2.45
C ASN A 82 -13.76 -7.63 -2.91
N VAL A 83 -13.58 -7.40 -4.21
CA VAL A 83 -13.78 -6.09 -4.85
C VAL A 83 -14.72 -6.27 -6.03
N PRO A 84 -16.01 -6.06 -5.86
CA PRO A 84 -17.01 -6.25 -6.91
C PRO A 84 -16.70 -5.41 -8.15
N GLY A 85 -16.77 -6.03 -9.33
CA GLY A 85 -16.53 -5.36 -10.60
C GLY A 85 -15.06 -5.19 -10.99
N LEU A 86 -14.14 -5.70 -10.19
CA LEU A 86 -12.72 -5.75 -10.52
C LEU A 86 -12.45 -6.77 -11.62
N ALA A 87 -11.68 -6.39 -12.62
CA ALA A 87 -11.17 -7.27 -13.66
C ALA A 87 -9.64 -7.46 -13.52
N GLU A 88 -9.13 -8.57 -14.05
CA GLU A 88 -7.71 -8.95 -13.91
C GLU A 88 -6.71 -7.93 -14.49
N GLY A 89 -7.13 -7.07 -15.40
CA GLY A 89 -6.29 -6.03 -16.01
C GLY A 89 -6.43 -4.64 -15.39
N ASP A 90 -7.24 -4.49 -14.35
CA ASP A 90 -7.45 -3.19 -13.71
C ASP A 90 -6.25 -2.74 -12.89
N HIS A 91 -5.99 -1.44 -12.89
CA HIS A 91 -4.98 -0.84 -12.04
C HIS A 91 -5.48 -0.74 -10.61
N THR A 92 -4.64 -1.17 -9.68
CA THR A 92 -4.96 -1.18 -8.25
C THR A 92 -3.96 -0.36 -7.47
N GLY A 93 -4.45 0.66 -6.75
CA GLY A 93 -3.68 1.40 -5.76
C GLY A 93 -3.99 0.90 -4.35
N LEU A 94 -2.97 0.82 -3.51
CA LEU A 94 -3.11 0.44 -2.10
C LEU A 94 -2.60 1.54 -1.20
N ASN A 95 -3.34 1.82 -0.14
CA ASN A 95 -2.90 2.65 0.96
C ASN A 95 -2.90 1.81 2.25
N TRP A 96 -1.75 1.75 2.91
CA TRP A 96 -1.52 1.00 4.13
C TRP A 96 -1.53 1.94 5.32
N ILE A 97 -2.34 1.64 6.33
CA ILE A 97 -2.45 2.46 7.54
C ILE A 97 -2.23 1.56 8.74
N LEU A 98 -1.20 1.85 9.53
CA LEU A 98 -1.02 1.25 10.84
C LEU A 98 -1.89 2.01 11.85
N GLU A 99 -3.03 1.44 12.22
CA GLU A 99 -4.00 2.09 13.11
C GLU A 99 -3.54 2.06 14.56
N ASP A 100 -3.04 0.92 15.00
CA ASP A 100 -2.56 0.73 16.37
C ASP A 100 -1.48 -0.35 16.41
N MET A 101 -0.56 -0.19 17.34
CA MET A 101 0.42 -1.20 17.69
C MET A 101 0.65 -1.16 19.19
N LYS A 102 0.69 -2.33 19.82
CA LYS A 102 0.99 -2.52 21.24
C LYS A 102 1.97 -3.65 21.43
N THR A 103 2.89 -3.44 22.33
CA THR A 103 3.78 -4.48 22.81
C THR A 103 3.52 -4.75 24.28
N ASP A 104 3.41 -6.02 24.64
CA ASP A 104 3.23 -6.48 26.00
C ASP A 104 4.39 -7.39 26.40
N MET A 105 5.11 -7.03 27.46
CA MET A 105 6.13 -7.89 28.03
C MET A 105 5.46 -9.03 28.79
N ILE A 106 5.46 -10.24 28.22
CA ILE A 106 4.86 -11.43 28.83
C ILE A 106 5.74 -11.91 29.98
N ASN A 107 7.04 -11.92 29.77
CA ASN A 107 8.09 -12.13 30.77
C ASN A 107 9.40 -11.50 30.29
N SER A 108 10.50 -11.62 31.04
CA SER A 108 11.80 -11.02 30.68
C SER A 108 12.39 -11.52 29.35
N ARG A 109 11.89 -12.66 28.82
CA ARG A 109 12.37 -13.30 27.60
C ARG A 109 11.32 -13.39 26.50
N LYS A 110 10.10 -12.89 26.71
CA LYS A 110 8.99 -13.03 25.77
C LYS A 110 8.20 -11.73 25.65
N LEU A 111 8.07 -11.25 24.42
CA LEU A 111 7.34 -10.06 24.02
C LEU A 111 6.15 -10.43 23.15
N GLY A 112 4.94 -10.00 23.51
CA GLY A 112 3.78 -10.04 22.66
C GLY A 112 3.68 -8.77 21.82
N VAL A 113 3.39 -8.90 20.54
CA VAL A 113 3.17 -7.78 19.61
C VAL A 113 1.80 -7.90 18.99
N LYS A 114 0.98 -6.86 19.16
CA LYS A 114 -0.36 -6.75 18.56
C LYS A 114 -0.41 -5.52 17.69
N ALA A 115 -0.99 -5.65 16.50
CA ALA A 115 -1.16 -4.54 15.58
C ALA A 115 -2.48 -4.64 14.81
N VAL A 116 -3.01 -3.49 14.45
CA VAL A 116 -4.18 -3.34 13.58
C VAL A 116 -3.77 -2.53 12.37
N ILE A 117 -3.94 -3.13 11.19
CA ILE A 117 -3.60 -2.54 9.90
C ILE A 117 -4.88 -2.36 9.10
N THR A 118 -5.08 -1.18 8.54
CA THR A 118 -6.13 -0.91 7.56
C THR A 118 -5.51 -0.85 6.16
N VAL A 119 -6.12 -1.54 5.21
CA VAL A 119 -5.76 -1.48 3.80
C VAL A 119 -6.90 -0.87 3.02
N GLU A 120 -6.64 0.26 2.40
CA GLU A 120 -7.57 0.91 1.47
C GLU A 120 -7.16 0.55 0.05
N ILE A 121 -8.09 0.03 -0.72
CA ILE A 121 -7.89 -0.45 -2.08
C ILE A 121 -8.67 0.46 -3.03
N HIS A 122 -7.96 1.05 -3.98
CA HIS A 122 -8.53 1.89 -5.03
C HIS A 122 -8.35 1.20 -6.38
N THR A 123 -9.43 1.06 -7.14
CA THR A 123 -9.39 0.37 -8.44
C THR A 123 -9.80 1.30 -9.57
N GLU A 124 -8.95 1.35 -10.61
CA GLU A 124 -9.19 2.09 -11.82
C GLU A 124 -9.21 1.13 -13.02
N GLY A 125 -10.27 1.18 -13.82
CA GLY A 125 -10.38 0.38 -15.02
C GLY A 125 -10.28 1.21 -16.28
N GLU A 126 -9.67 0.65 -17.32
CA GLU A 126 -9.72 1.22 -18.66
C GLU A 126 -11.08 0.95 -19.29
N THR A 127 -11.83 2.00 -19.56
CA THR A 127 -13.01 1.89 -20.41
C THR A 127 -12.61 2.25 -21.84
N SER A 128 -12.45 1.26 -22.70
CA SER A 128 -12.39 1.48 -24.13
C SER A 128 -13.80 1.85 -24.61
N GLN A 129 -14.07 3.12 -24.80
CA GLN A 129 -15.21 3.55 -25.58
C GLN A 129 -14.86 3.26 -27.03
N MET A 130 -15.51 2.27 -27.65
CA MET A 130 -15.60 2.24 -29.08
C MET A 130 -16.36 3.51 -29.51
N ALA A 131 -15.63 4.49 -30.02
CA ALA A 131 -16.24 5.56 -30.75
C ALA A 131 -16.91 4.92 -31.99
N ALA A 132 -18.22 4.90 -31.99
CA ALA A 132 -18.97 4.52 -33.16
C ALA A 132 -18.68 5.56 -34.26
N SER A 133 -17.68 5.28 -35.10
CA SER A 133 -17.51 6.01 -36.36
C SER A 133 -18.39 5.38 -37.42
N ASP A 134 -19.68 5.63 -37.33
CA ASP A 134 -20.59 5.39 -38.42
C ASP A 134 -21.10 6.75 -38.92
N LEU A 135 -20.23 7.47 -39.60
CA LEU A 135 -20.60 8.60 -40.44
C LEU A 135 -20.92 8.02 -41.81
N LYS A 136 -22.19 7.72 -42.00
CA LYS A 136 -22.76 7.52 -43.34
C LYS A 136 -22.67 8.84 -44.09
N GLU A 137 -21.70 8.96 -45.01
CA GLU A 137 -21.65 10.04 -45.97
C GLU A 137 -22.89 9.96 -46.88
N THR A 138 -23.84 10.84 -46.65
CA THR A 138 -24.83 11.21 -47.67
C THR A 138 -24.20 12.34 -48.45
N GLY A 139 -23.78 12.03 -49.68
CA GLY A 139 -23.14 12.98 -50.56
C GLY A 139 -24.05 14.15 -50.92
N THR A 140 -23.52 15.35 -50.81
CA THR A 140 -23.93 16.51 -51.62
C THR A 140 -22.65 17.27 -51.94
N ALA A 141 -22.35 17.33 -53.23
CA ALA A 141 -21.23 18.06 -53.77
C ALA A 141 -21.37 19.56 -53.52
N GLY A 142 -20.44 20.12 -52.76
CA GLY A 142 -20.22 21.56 -52.62
C GLY A 142 -18.73 21.81 -52.62
N SER A 143 -18.24 22.38 -53.72
CA SER A 143 -16.86 22.81 -53.88
C SER A 143 -16.54 23.93 -52.92
N PHE A 144 -15.54 23.75 -52.05
CA PHE A 144 -14.91 24.85 -51.33
C PHE A 144 -13.39 24.80 -51.49
N SER A 145 -12.88 25.96 -51.88
CA SER A 145 -11.48 26.25 -52.16
C SER A 145 -10.60 26.13 -50.92
N SER A 146 -9.42 25.56 -51.17
CA SER A 146 -8.31 25.45 -50.24
C SER A 146 -7.86 26.80 -49.68
N GLN A 147 -7.84 26.94 -48.37
CA GLN A 147 -6.87 27.81 -47.69
C GLN A 147 -5.97 26.96 -46.82
N THR A 148 -4.72 26.98 -47.18
CA THR A 148 -3.62 26.36 -46.43
C THR A 148 -3.34 27.25 -45.22
N GLU A 149 -3.62 26.76 -44.03
CA GLU A 149 -3.17 27.40 -42.81
C GLU A 149 -2.05 26.55 -42.20
N GLU A 150 -0.87 27.16 -42.14
CA GLU A 150 0.35 26.57 -41.59
C GLU A 150 0.17 26.18 -40.10
N MET A 151 0.39 24.92 -39.79
CA MET A 151 0.51 24.44 -38.42
C MET A 151 1.82 24.90 -37.81
N PRO A 152 1.82 25.39 -36.54
CA PRO A 152 3.04 25.70 -35.81
C PRO A 152 3.73 24.40 -35.36
N PRO A 153 5.07 24.43 -35.12
CA PRO A 153 5.88 23.24 -34.92
C PRO A 153 5.56 22.50 -33.59
N GLU A 154 5.50 21.22 -33.72
CA GLU A 154 5.33 20.23 -32.67
C GLU A 154 6.29 20.45 -31.50
N VAL A 155 5.79 20.76 -30.33
CA VAL A 155 6.51 20.68 -29.08
C VAL A 155 6.55 19.21 -28.66
N LYS A 156 7.67 18.57 -28.81
CA LYS A 156 7.93 17.23 -28.25
C LYS A 156 7.87 17.34 -26.71
N MET A 157 6.76 17.01 -26.15
CA MET A 157 6.68 16.71 -24.72
C MET A 157 7.34 15.35 -24.48
N GLY A 158 8.47 15.37 -23.77
CA GLY A 158 9.13 14.18 -23.32
C GLY A 158 8.20 13.34 -22.46
N SER A 159 8.18 12.05 -22.72
CA SER A 159 7.44 11.07 -21.92
C SER A 159 7.96 11.12 -20.48
N ILE A 160 7.17 11.66 -19.59
CA ILE A 160 7.39 11.52 -18.17
C ILE A 160 6.78 10.18 -17.80
N SER A 161 7.65 9.17 -17.61
CA SER A 161 7.23 7.94 -16.95
C SER A 161 6.75 8.29 -15.54
N PRO A 162 5.57 7.85 -15.12
CA PRO A 162 5.18 7.99 -13.73
C PRO A 162 6.08 7.08 -12.89
N VAL A 163 7.07 7.67 -12.25
CA VAL A 163 7.75 7.02 -11.14
C VAL A 163 6.74 6.98 -10.01
N ILE A 164 6.12 5.82 -9.80
CA ILE A 164 5.36 5.57 -8.59
C ILE A 164 6.39 5.49 -7.47
N LEU A 165 6.67 6.62 -6.86
CA LEU A 165 7.34 6.65 -5.58
C LEU A 165 6.33 6.10 -4.57
N ALA A 166 6.46 4.81 -4.25
CA ALA A 166 5.90 4.27 -3.03
C ALA A 166 6.66 4.96 -1.89
N LEU A 167 6.14 6.07 -1.42
CA LEU A 167 6.63 6.68 -0.19
C LEU A 167 6.30 5.72 0.95
N PRO A 168 7.29 5.24 1.71
CA PRO A 168 6.99 4.52 2.93
C PRO A 168 6.28 5.51 3.85
N VAL A 169 5.01 5.26 4.14
CA VAL A 169 4.29 6.00 5.16
C VAL A 169 4.83 5.51 6.50
N SER A 170 5.88 6.14 6.97
CA SER A 170 6.40 5.92 8.32
C SER A 170 5.49 6.62 9.30
N TYR A 171 4.55 5.91 9.86
CA TYR A 171 3.86 6.37 11.05
C TYR A 171 4.70 5.96 12.27
N THR A 172 5.46 6.89 12.78
CA THR A 172 6.12 6.78 14.07
C THR A 172 5.10 7.10 15.16
N HIS A 173 4.54 6.10 15.81
CA HIS A 173 3.78 6.29 17.02
C HIS A 173 4.75 6.27 18.21
N LEU A 174 5.24 7.44 18.56
CA LEU A 174 6.03 7.65 19.78
C LEU A 174 5.07 7.60 20.98
N ARG A 175 5.03 6.50 21.68
CA ARG A 175 4.41 6.42 22.98
C ARG A 175 5.52 6.28 24.03
N ALA A 176 5.81 7.39 24.69
CA ALA A 176 6.62 7.35 25.89
C ALA A 176 5.77 6.77 27.04
N HIS A 177 6.20 5.69 27.64
CA HIS A 177 5.66 5.21 28.91
C HIS A 177 6.49 5.84 30.05
N GLU A 178 5.83 6.66 30.86
CA GLU A 178 6.32 7.02 32.19
C GLU A 178 6.12 5.90 33.18
#